data_b24174dacab9a028f804763c14c39961
#
_entry.id   b24174dacab9a028f804763c14c39961
#
_cell.length_a   1.000
_cell.length_b   1.000
_cell.length_c   1.000
_cell.angle_alpha   90.00
_cell.angle_beta   90.00
_cell.angle_gamma   90.00
#
_symmetry.space_group_name_H-M   'P 1'
#
loop_
_entity.id
_entity.type
_entity.pdbx_description
1 polymer ?
#
loop_
_entity_poly.entity_id
_entity_poly.type
_entity_poly.pdbx_seq_one_letter_code
_entity_poly.pdbx_strand_id
1 'polypeptide(L)'
;MNGAGMGLLVESHEGRPTKIEGNPDHPSSRGATDLFAQAAILGLYDPDRSQTLTNLGEIRPFGTFVGAVRAILASQQASQGAGIRILTETVASPTLAAQLREFMTRFPQAKWVQWEPFGRHNAREGSRLAFGDYADPQYAIEKANVILSLDADFLCTGASGVRNARAFASRRRIDGDR
;
A
#
# COMPACT_ATOMS: atom_id res chain seq x y z
N MET A 1 0.40 -2.20 -1.70
CA MET A 1 1.66 -2.04 -2.42
C MET A 1 2.09 -0.60 -2.32
N ASN A 2 3.28 -0.32 -1.85
CA ASN A 2 3.85 1.03 -1.69
C ASN A 2 2.97 2.04 -0.93
N GLY A 3 2.05 1.56 -0.11
CA GLY A 3 1.17 2.40 0.71
C GLY A 3 0.14 3.25 -0.02
N ALA A 4 -0.04 3.09 -1.32
CA ALA A 4 -1.02 3.85 -2.09
C ALA A 4 -2.35 3.12 -2.19
N GLY A 5 -3.45 3.87 -2.03
CA GLY A 5 -4.80 3.37 -2.28
C GLY A 5 -5.14 3.41 -3.76
N MET A 6 -5.69 2.32 -4.28
CA MET A 6 -6.25 2.23 -5.64
C MET A 6 -7.77 2.05 -5.55
N GLY A 7 -8.52 2.89 -6.25
CA GLY A 7 -9.98 2.75 -6.29
C GLY A 7 -10.39 1.65 -7.26
N LEU A 8 -11.13 0.67 -6.76
CA LEU A 8 -11.57 -0.49 -7.51
C LEU A 8 -13.09 -0.60 -7.46
N LEU A 9 -13.66 -1.14 -8.53
CA LEU A 9 -15.03 -1.66 -8.57
C LEU A 9 -14.93 -3.18 -8.55
N VAL A 10 -15.65 -3.80 -7.63
CA VAL A 10 -15.65 -5.24 -7.45
C VAL A 10 -17.01 -5.77 -7.82
N GLU A 11 -17.10 -6.47 -8.95
CA GLU A 11 -18.30 -7.18 -9.36
C GLU A 11 -18.49 -8.40 -8.47
N SER A 12 -19.71 -8.56 -7.96
CA SER A 12 -20.06 -9.65 -7.04
C SER A 12 -21.35 -10.32 -7.48
N HIS A 13 -21.33 -11.65 -7.55
CA HIS A 13 -22.50 -12.48 -7.81
C HIS A 13 -22.83 -13.28 -6.56
N GLU A 14 -24.06 -13.13 -6.06
CA GLU A 14 -24.54 -13.81 -4.85
C GLU A 14 -23.61 -13.63 -3.63
N GLY A 15 -23.06 -12.41 -3.48
CA GLY A 15 -22.09 -12.11 -2.42
C GLY A 15 -20.68 -12.61 -2.69
N ARG A 16 -20.41 -13.17 -3.86
CA ARG A 16 -19.11 -13.71 -4.25
C ARG A 16 -18.41 -12.78 -5.23
N PRO A 17 -17.30 -12.14 -4.87
CA PRO A 17 -16.50 -11.35 -5.78
C PRO A 17 -15.98 -12.16 -6.96
N THR A 18 -16.21 -11.70 -8.19
CA THR A 18 -15.88 -12.44 -9.42
C THR A 18 -14.97 -11.68 -10.36
N LYS A 19 -15.00 -10.34 -10.33
CA LYS A 19 -14.21 -9.49 -11.22
C LYS A 19 -13.78 -8.20 -10.52
N ILE A 20 -12.62 -7.70 -10.86
CA ILE A 20 -12.11 -6.41 -10.40
C ILE A 20 -11.88 -5.51 -11.60
N GLU A 21 -12.42 -4.28 -11.53
CA GLU A 21 -12.23 -3.21 -12.50
C GLU A 21 -11.75 -1.94 -11.79
N GLY A 22 -11.16 -1.01 -12.55
CA GLY A 22 -10.78 0.29 -12.01
C GLY A 22 -12.00 1.18 -11.81
N ASN A 23 -12.02 1.92 -10.71
CA ASN A 23 -13.04 2.93 -10.49
C ASN A 23 -12.74 4.17 -11.36
N PRO A 24 -13.61 4.55 -12.31
CA PRO A 24 -13.38 5.71 -13.20
C PRO A 24 -13.32 7.04 -12.43
N ASP A 25 -14.01 7.13 -11.30
CA ASP A 25 -14.07 8.34 -10.48
C ASP A 25 -12.89 8.48 -9.52
N HIS A 26 -12.09 7.43 -9.36
CA HIS A 26 -10.93 7.49 -8.47
C HIS A 26 -9.70 8.06 -9.20
N PRO A 27 -9.01 9.08 -8.62
CA PRO A 27 -7.93 9.80 -9.29
C PRO A 27 -6.72 8.94 -9.66
N SER A 28 -6.45 7.86 -8.93
CA SER A 28 -5.31 6.97 -9.20
C SER A 28 -5.62 5.90 -10.22
N SER A 29 -6.86 5.40 -10.30
CA SER A 29 -7.24 4.33 -11.22
C SER A 29 -7.85 4.85 -12.51
N ARG A 30 -8.71 5.88 -12.46
CA ARG A 30 -9.39 6.45 -13.63
C ARG A 30 -10.00 5.40 -14.56
N GLY A 31 -10.56 4.34 -13.99
CA GLY A 31 -11.17 3.23 -14.73
C GLY A 31 -10.22 2.13 -15.18
N ALA A 32 -8.94 2.15 -14.79
CA ALA A 32 -7.98 1.10 -15.08
C ALA A 32 -7.43 0.45 -13.80
N THR A 33 -6.84 -0.72 -13.93
CA THR A 33 -6.18 -1.45 -12.84
C THR A 33 -4.82 -1.97 -13.28
N ASP A 34 -3.99 -2.32 -12.32
CA ASP A 34 -2.77 -3.08 -12.58
C ASP A 34 -3.02 -4.60 -12.51
N LEU A 35 -2.01 -5.36 -12.89
CA LEU A 35 -2.05 -6.82 -12.87
C LEU A 35 -2.31 -7.37 -11.47
N PHE A 36 -1.73 -6.77 -10.44
CA PHE A 36 -1.85 -7.25 -9.06
C PHE A 36 -3.25 -7.02 -8.51
N ALA A 37 -3.87 -5.88 -8.82
CA ALA A 37 -5.25 -5.62 -8.46
C ALA A 37 -6.20 -6.63 -9.12
N GLN A 38 -6.01 -6.95 -10.41
CA GLN A 38 -6.79 -7.97 -11.09
C GLN A 38 -6.61 -9.36 -10.46
N ALA A 39 -5.37 -9.73 -10.15
CA ALA A 39 -5.04 -11.03 -9.56
C ALA A 39 -5.47 -11.15 -8.08
N ALA A 40 -5.71 -10.04 -7.38
CA ALA A 40 -6.06 -10.06 -5.95
C ALA A 40 -7.32 -10.89 -5.64
N ILE A 41 -8.23 -11.03 -6.63
CA ILE A 41 -9.43 -11.86 -6.47
C ILE A 41 -9.08 -13.34 -6.26
N LEU A 42 -7.99 -13.83 -6.85
CA LEU A 42 -7.55 -15.21 -6.71
C LEU A 42 -7.17 -15.52 -5.26
N GLY A 43 -6.57 -14.55 -4.56
CA GLY A 43 -6.20 -14.70 -3.16
C GLY A 43 -7.39 -14.84 -2.20
N LEU A 44 -8.62 -14.46 -2.63
CA LEU A 44 -9.82 -14.70 -1.83
C LEU A 44 -10.25 -16.18 -1.82
N TYR A 45 -9.92 -16.90 -2.89
CA TYR A 45 -10.33 -18.29 -3.11
C TYR A 45 -9.17 -19.27 -3.02
N ASP A 46 -7.99 -18.79 -2.66
CA ASP A 46 -6.80 -19.61 -2.47
C ASP A 46 -7.02 -20.61 -1.32
N PRO A 47 -6.91 -21.92 -1.55
CA PRO A 47 -7.07 -22.94 -0.52
C PRO A 47 -6.00 -22.83 0.59
N ASP A 48 -4.82 -22.28 0.26
CA ASP A 48 -3.72 -22.10 1.20
C ASP A 48 -3.87 -20.81 2.05
N ARG A 49 -4.93 -20.04 1.81
CA ARG A 49 -5.22 -18.87 2.62
C ARG A 49 -5.46 -19.24 4.08
N SER A 50 -4.86 -18.48 5.00
CA SER A 50 -5.11 -18.63 6.44
C SER A 50 -6.59 -18.52 6.75
N GLN A 51 -7.17 -19.58 7.33
CA GLN A 51 -8.59 -19.68 7.65
C GLN A 51 -8.87 -19.60 9.17
N THR A 52 -7.87 -19.94 9.97
CA THR A 52 -8.02 -20.04 11.43
C THR A 52 -6.81 -19.45 12.14
N LEU A 53 -7.03 -19.04 13.39
CA LEU A 53 -5.94 -18.69 14.28
C LEU A 53 -5.37 -19.96 14.90
N THR A 54 -4.06 -20.10 14.87
CA THR A 54 -3.37 -21.22 15.50
C THR A 54 -2.34 -20.75 16.52
N ASN A 55 -2.16 -21.51 17.57
CA ASN A 55 -1.09 -21.34 18.53
C ASN A 55 -0.44 -22.70 18.78
N LEU A 56 0.85 -22.84 18.48
CA LEU A 56 1.60 -24.11 18.58
C LEU A 56 0.92 -25.27 17.80
N GLY A 57 0.37 -24.97 16.63
CA GLY A 57 -0.34 -25.94 15.78
C GLY A 57 -1.80 -26.19 16.16
N GLU A 58 -2.28 -25.69 17.30
CA GLU A 58 -3.65 -25.86 17.77
C GLU A 58 -4.54 -24.68 17.37
N ILE A 59 -5.75 -24.95 16.89
CA ILE A 59 -6.76 -23.92 16.57
C ILE A 59 -7.22 -23.25 17.86
N ARG A 60 -7.20 -21.91 17.89
CA ARG A 60 -7.60 -21.11 19.04
C ARG A 60 -8.61 -20.02 18.67
N PRO A 61 -9.55 -19.69 19.56
CA PRO A 61 -10.45 -18.56 19.37
C PRO A 61 -9.71 -17.23 19.34
N PHE A 62 -10.26 -16.23 18.63
CA PHE A 62 -9.71 -14.87 18.57
C PHE A 62 -9.53 -14.23 19.96
N GLY A 63 -10.44 -14.50 20.90
CA GLY A 63 -10.34 -14.02 22.28
C GLY A 63 -9.06 -14.48 23.00
N THR A 64 -8.61 -15.71 22.73
CA THR A 64 -7.35 -16.24 23.27
C THR A 64 -6.14 -15.44 22.75
N PHE A 65 -6.12 -15.13 21.45
CA PHE A 65 -5.09 -14.29 20.85
C PHE A 65 -5.07 -12.88 21.49
N VAL A 66 -6.23 -12.24 21.60
CA VAL A 66 -6.33 -10.90 22.21
C VAL A 66 -5.86 -10.93 23.66
N GLY A 67 -6.23 -11.98 24.42
CA GLY A 67 -5.77 -12.16 25.81
C GLY A 67 -4.25 -12.28 25.90
N ALA A 68 -3.65 -13.09 25.05
CA ALA A 68 -2.18 -13.24 25.00
C ALA A 68 -1.46 -11.94 24.65
N VAL A 69 -1.94 -11.21 23.65
CA VAL A 69 -1.36 -9.90 23.28
C VAL A 69 -1.49 -8.90 24.43
N ARG A 70 -2.64 -8.83 25.09
CA ARG A 70 -2.84 -7.95 26.25
C ARG A 70 -1.89 -8.27 27.40
N ALA A 71 -1.68 -9.54 27.69
CA ALA A 71 -0.73 -9.97 28.74
C ALA A 71 0.71 -9.55 28.40
N ILE A 72 1.13 -9.74 27.15
CA ILE A 72 2.45 -9.31 26.67
C ILE A 72 2.59 -7.77 26.78
N LEU A 73 1.60 -7.01 26.32
CA LEU A 73 1.64 -5.55 26.42
C LEU A 73 1.65 -5.07 27.88
N ALA A 74 0.92 -5.74 28.76
CA ALA A 74 0.94 -5.43 30.21
C ALA A 74 2.33 -5.65 30.82
N SER A 75 3.02 -6.72 30.43
CA SER A 75 4.40 -6.99 30.91
C SER A 75 5.41 -5.95 30.43
N GLN A 76 5.13 -5.24 29.34
CA GLN A 76 6.00 -4.20 28.77
C GLN A 76 5.77 -2.80 29.36
N GLN A 77 4.77 -2.62 30.23
CA GLN A 77 4.45 -1.29 30.78
C GLN A 77 5.57 -0.74 31.65
N ALA A 78 6.15 -1.54 32.52
CA ALA A 78 7.23 -1.11 33.42
C ALA A 78 8.48 -0.64 32.64
N SER A 79 8.76 -1.26 31.48
CA SER A 79 9.86 -0.90 30.60
C SER A 79 9.48 0.12 29.53
N GLN A 80 8.26 0.68 29.64
CA GLN A 80 7.73 1.64 28.64
C GLN A 80 7.78 1.10 27.18
N GLY A 81 7.72 -0.21 27.03
CA GLY A 81 7.77 -0.87 25.73
C GLY A 81 9.18 -1.08 25.17
N ALA A 82 10.24 -1.05 25.98
CA ALA A 82 11.63 -1.21 25.51
C ALA A 82 11.88 -2.52 24.76
N GLY A 83 11.08 -3.58 25.03
CA GLY A 83 11.13 -4.86 24.31
C GLY A 83 10.30 -4.90 23.01
N ILE A 84 9.46 -3.91 22.75
CA ILE A 84 8.54 -3.91 21.60
C ILE A 84 9.25 -3.42 20.33
N ARG A 85 9.08 -4.20 19.26
CA ARG A 85 9.52 -3.83 17.90
C ARG A 85 8.36 -4.02 16.94
N ILE A 86 8.06 -2.97 16.19
CA ILE A 86 7.02 -2.99 15.15
C ILE A 86 7.74 -2.85 13.82
N LEU A 87 7.56 -3.82 12.94
CA LEU A 87 8.07 -3.79 11.57
C LEU A 87 6.89 -3.73 10.61
N THR A 88 6.89 -2.74 9.74
CA THR A 88 5.85 -2.57 8.73
C THR A 88 6.47 -2.24 7.37
N GLU A 89 5.71 -2.45 6.32
CA GLU A 89 5.92 -1.75 5.05
C GLU A 89 5.65 -0.24 5.22
N THR A 90 5.77 0.52 4.13
CA THR A 90 5.42 1.96 4.15
C THR A 90 3.95 2.13 4.55
N VAL A 91 3.72 2.87 5.62
CA VAL A 91 2.37 3.17 6.10
C VAL A 91 1.89 4.48 5.49
N ALA A 92 0.96 4.38 4.52
CA ALA A 92 0.29 5.53 3.92
C ALA A 92 -1.16 5.70 4.40
N SER A 93 -1.70 4.76 5.17
CA SER A 93 -3.02 4.89 5.79
C SER A 93 -2.98 5.91 6.93
N PRO A 94 -3.72 7.04 6.86
CA PRO A 94 -3.77 8.02 7.95
C PRO A 94 -4.27 7.42 9.26
N THR A 95 -5.25 6.51 9.18
CA THR A 95 -5.80 5.82 10.35
C THR A 95 -4.76 4.95 11.03
N LEU A 96 -4.07 4.09 10.27
CA LEU A 96 -3.02 3.23 10.82
C LEU A 96 -1.86 4.07 11.39
N ALA A 97 -1.46 5.14 10.70
CA ALA A 97 -0.44 6.05 11.20
C ALA A 97 -0.85 6.73 12.52
N ALA A 98 -2.12 7.12 12.66
CA ALA A 98 -2.63 7.68 13.91
C ALA A 98 -2.62 6.65 15.05
N GLN A 99 -3.06 5.42 14.79
CA GLN A 99 -3.04 4.32 15.76
C GLN A 99 -1.61 3.97 16.21
N LEU A 100 -0.67 3.92 15.26
CA LEU A 100 0.75 3.70 15.58
C LEU A 100 1.35 4.83 16.42
N ARG A 101 1.01 6.09 16.13
CA ARG A 101 1.46 7.23 16.96
C ARG A 101 0.90 7.13 18.39
N GLU A 102 -0.38 6.81 18.53
CA GLU A 102 -1.01 6.60 19.85
C GLU A 102 -0.33 5.45 20.60
N PHE A 103 -0.06 4.35 19.91
CA PHE A 103 0.68 3.22 20.48
C PHE A 103 2.08 3.63 20.95
N MET A 104 2.83 4.40 20.15
CA MET A 104 4.16 4.90 20.51
C MET A 104 4.12 5.92 21.65
N THR A 105 3.04 6.68 21.80
CA THR A 105 2.83 7.55 22.96
C THR A 105 2.65 6.73 24.23
N ARG A 106 1.93 5.62 24.16
CA ARG A 106 1.74 4.71 25.29
C ARG A 106 3.00 3.90 25.64
N PHE A 107 3.83 3.60 24.65
CA PHE A 107 5.06 2.83 24.78
C PHE A 107 6.26 3.58 24.17
N PRO A 108 6.75 4.63 24.84
CA PRO A 108 7.73 5.55 24.25
C PRO A 108 9.11 4.94 23.99
N GLN A 109 9.43 3.80 24.59
CA GLN A 109 10.67 3.06 24.33
C GLN A 109 10.51 1.97 23.23
N ALA A 110 9.29 1.78 22.71
CA ALA A 110 9.08 0.90 21.58
C ALA A 110 9.75 1.47 20.32
N LYS A 111 10.12 0.61 19.38
CA LYS A 111 10.70 1.04 18.10
C LYS A 111 9.81 0.61 16.96
N TRP A 112 9.43 1.58 16.13
CA TRP A 112 8.75 1.33 14.87
C TRP A 112 9.70 1.55 13.72
N VAL A 113 9.85 0.52 12.88
CA VAL A 113 10.73 0.52 11.71
C VAL A 113 9.87 0.21 10.49
N GLN A 114 10.06 0.96 9.42
CA GLN A 114 9.47 0.69 8.12
C GLN A 114 10.55 0.15 7.18
N TRP A 115 10.27 -0.94 6.51
CA TRP A 115 11.19 -1.55 5.56
C TRP A 115 10.46 -2.12 4.36
N GLU A 116 10.97 -1.86 3.18
CA GLU A 116 10.49 -2.42 1.92
C GLU A 116 11.69 -2.91 1.10
N PRO A 117 11.63 -4.15 0.56
CA PRO A 117 12.71 -4.69 -0.27
C PRO A 117 12.92 -3.89 -1.57
N PHE A 118 11.84 -3.34 -2.12
CA PHE A 118 11.85 -2.47 -3.29
C PHE A 118 11.59 -1.00 -2.91
N GLY A 119 12.29 -0.55 -1.87
CA GLY A 119 12.10 0.79 -1.32
C GLY A 119 12.49 1.91 -2.28
N ARG A 120 11.79 3.03 -2.18
CA ARG A 120 12.04 4.25 -2.96
C ARG A 120 12.92 5.26 -2.20
N HIS A 121 13.89 4.76 -1.42
CA HIS A 121 14.71 5.63 -0.56
C HIS A 121 15.49 6.68 -1.35
N ASN A 122 16.09 6.30 -2.48
CA ASN A 122 16.83 7.22 -3.33
C ASN A 122 15.94 8.32 -3.93
N ALA A 123 14.73 7.96 -4.38
CA ALA A 123 13.76 8.92 -4.91
C ALA A 123 13.27 9.90 -3.82
N ARG A 124 13.03 9.40 -2.62
CA ARG A 124 12.65 10.24 -1.46
C ARG A 124 13.78 11.17 -1.04
N GLU A 125 15.00 10.66 -0.98
CA GLU A 125 16.16 11.50 -0.64
C GLU A 125 16.43 12.54 -1.72
N GLY A 126 16.29 12.18 -3.00
CA GLY A 126 16.35 13.14 -4.11
C GLY A 126 15.29 14.25 -3.99
N SER A 127 14.07 13.90 -3.61
CA SER A 127 12.99 14.85 -3.32
C SER A 127 13.37 15.79 -2.16
N ARG A 128 13.88 15.24 -1.07
CA ARG A 128 14.34 16.03 0.08
C ARG A 128 15.47 17.02 -0.30
N LEU A 129 16.42 16.57 -1.10
CA LEU A 129 17.52 17.43 -1.59
C LEU A 129 17.01 18.54 -2.51
N ALA A 130 16.02 18.26 -3.35
CA ALA A 130 15.50 19.22 -4.32
C ALA A 130 14.51 20.23 -3.70
N PHE A 131 13.68 19.80 -2.77
CA PHE A 131 12.56 20.57 -2.24
C PHE A 131 12.66 20.87 -0.73
N GLY A 132 13.65 20.34 -0.05
CA GLY A 132 13.83 20.50 1.40
C GLY A 132 12.96 19.55 2.26
N ASP A 133 12.05 18.78 1.63
CA ASP A 133 11.14 17.86 2.30
C ASP A 133 10.90 16.59 1.45
N TYR A 134 10.37 15.55 2.10
CA TYR A 134 9.97 14.34 1.43
C TYR A 134 8.65 14.55 0.69
N ALA A 135 8.71 14.71 -0.62
CA ALA A 135 7.55 14.83 -1.48
C ALA A 135 7.45 13.62 -2.44
N ASP A 136 6.24 13.19 -2.74
CA ASP A 136 6.00 12.19 -3.79
C ASP A 136 5.53 12.91 -5.07
N PRO A 137 6.39 13.03 -6.09
CA PRO A 137 6.09 13.81 -7.28
C PRO A 137 4.97 13.18 -8.09
N GLN A 138 3.98 14.00 -8.45
CA GLN A 138 2.89 13.60 -9.33
C GLN A 138 3.12 14.21 -10.72
N TYR A 139 3.43 13.37 -11.69
CA TYR A 139 3.73 13.83 -13.05
C TYR A 139 2.45 14.08 -13.86
N ALA A 140 2.39 15.23 -14.53
CA ALA A 140 1.36 15.54 -15.51
C ALA A 140 1.84 15.11 -16.92
N ILE A 141 1.92 13.80 -17.14
CA ILE A 141 2.45 13.15 -18.34
C ILE A 141 1.71 13.63 -19.61
N GLU A 142 0.43 13.88 -19.49
CA GLU A 142 -0.42 14.39 -20.58
C GLU A 142 -0.02 15.78 -21.09
N LYS A 143 0.76 16.54 -20.34
CA LYS A 143 1.26 17.87 -20.71
C LYS A 143 2.64 17.84 -21.36
N ALA A 144 3.34 16.71 -21.31
CA ALA A 144 4.68 16.60 -21.85
C ALA A 144 4.65 16.33 -23.37
N ASN A 145 5.43 17.10 -24.15
CA ASN A 145 5.62 16.84 -25.58
C ASN A 145 6.76 15.84 -25.82
N VAL A 146 7.78 15.88 -24.99
CA VAL A 146 8.93 14.97 -25.02
C VAL A 146 9.21 14.47 -23.61
N ILE A 147 9.47 13.18 -23.47
CA ILE A 147 9.81 12.55 -22.19
C ILE A 147 11.15 11.85 -22.35
N LEU A 148 12.10 12.21 -21.47
CA LEU A 148 13.34 11.47 -21.28
C LEU A 148 13.23 10.70 -19.97
N SER A 149 13.33 9.38 -20.03
CA SER A 149 13.34 8.51 -18.85
C SER A 149 14.72 7.87 -18.70
N LEU A 150 15.37 8.16 -17.56
CA LEU A 150 16.67 7.60 -17.22
C LEU A 150 16.45 6.56 -16.11
N ASP A 151 16.34 5.31 -16.50
CA ASP A 151 16.11 4.15 -15.60
C ASP A 151 14.92 4.33 -14.63
N ALA A 152 13.89 5.06 -15.09
CA ALA A 152 12.68 5.31 -14.33
C ALA A 152 11.47 4.67 -15.01
N ASP A 153 10.99 3.55 -14.48
CA ASP A 153 9.78 2.89 -14.96
C ASP A 153 8.54 3.60 -14.42
N PHE A 154 8.21 4.74 -15.02
CA PHE A 154 7.06 5.55 -14.61
C PHE A 154 5.71 5.00 -15.09
N LEU A 155 5.70 3.99 -15.95
CA LEU A 155 4.47 3.40 -16.51
C LEU A 155 3.97 2.20 -15.70
N CYS A 156 4.86 1.40 -15.12
CA CYS A 156 4.51 0.14 -14.48
C CYS A 156 4.75 0.15 -12.97
N THR A 157 5.75 0.90 -12.49
CA THR A 157 6.10 0.90 -11.07
C THR A 157 5.55 2.10 -10.29
N GLY A 158 5.25 1.86 -9.03
CA GLY A 158 4.80 2.90 -8.09
C GLY A 158 3.31 3.21 -8.15
N ALA A 159 2.89 4.04 -7.21
CA ALA A 159 1.49 4.37 -6.96
C ALA A 159 0.78 5.08 -8.13
N SER A 160 1.53 5.77 -8.98
CA SER A 160 1.02 6.53 -10.12
C SER A 160 1.11 5.78 -11.46
N GLY A 161 1.64 4.54 -11.51
CA GLY A 161 1.89 3.80 -12.73
C GLY A 161 0.67 3.71 -13.65
N VAL A 162 -0.46 3.26 -13.14
CA VAL A 162 -1.72 3.14 -13.90
C VAL A 162 -2.18 4.50 -14.46
N ARG A 163 -2.14 5.55 -13.65
CA ARG A 163 -2.47 6.92 -14.07
C ARG A 163 -1.52 7.43 -15.15
N ASN A 164 -0.22 7.23 -14.96
CA ASN A 164 0.82 7.65 -15.90
C ASN A 164 0.69 6.89 -17.23
N ALA A 165 0.48 5.58 -17.19
CA ALA A 165 0.26 4.76 -18.38
C ALA A 165 -0.94 5.27 -19.20
N ARG A 166 -2.06 5.58 -18.54
CA ARG A 166 -3.24 6.15 -19.18
C ARG A 166 -2.94 7.52 -19.81
N ALA A 167 -2.28 8.41 -19.06
CA ALA A 167 -1.91 9.74 -19.54
C ALA A 167 -0.95 9.67 -20.73
N PHE A 168 0.01 8.75 -20.69
CA PHE A 168 0.92 8.48 -21.80
C PHE A 168 0.18 7.95 -23.04
N ALA A 169 -0.69 6.95 -22.85
CA ALA A 169 -1.48 6.37 -23.93
C ALA A 169 -2.42 7.38 -24.59
N SER A 170 -3.03 8.29 -23.81
CA SER A 170 -3.93 9.32 -24.34
C SER A 170 -3.23 10.28 -25.32
N ARG A 171 -1.92 10.55 -25.11
CA ARG A 171 -1.11 11.39 -26.02
C ARG A 171 -0.67 10.68 -27.28
N ARG A 172 -0.82 9.37 -27.36
CA ARG A 172 -0.44 8.53 -28.50
C ARG A 172 -1.63 8.07 -29.32
N ARG A 173 -2.83 8.46 -28.96
CA ARG A 173 -4.01 8.20 -29.79
C ARG A 173 -3.88 8.96 -31.12
N ILE A 174 -4.03 8.23 -32.19
CA ILE A 174 -4.19 8.80 -33.53
C ILE A 174 -5.71 8.97 -33.70
N ASP A 175 -6.22 10.13 -33.37
CA ASP A 175 -7.59 10.49 -33.73
C ASP A 175 -7.57 10.79 -35.24
N GLY A 176 -8.49 10.17 -35.99
CA GLY A 176 -8.43 10.06 -37.45
C GLY A 176 -8.52 11.36 -38.26
N ASP A 177 -8.39 12.52 -37.64
CA ASP A 177 -8.47 13.84 -38.26
C ASP A 177 -7.17 14.69 -38.09
N ARG A 178 -6.01 14.04 -38.00
CA ARG A 178 -4.71 14.75 -38.03
C ARG A 178 -3.80 14.25 -39.13
#